data_bce60d36a4ee8b7e1c658f4b0c5d19c1
#
_entry.id   bce60d36a4ee8b7e1c658f4b0c5d19c1
#
_cell.length_a   1.000
_cell.length_b   1.000
_cell.length_c   1.000
_cell.angle_alpha   90.00
_cell.angle_beta   90.00
_cell.angle_gamma   90.00
#
_symmetry.space_group_name_H-M   'P 1'
#
loop_
_entity.id
_entity.type
_entity.pdbx_description
1 polymer ?
#
loop_
_entity_poly.entity_id
_entity_poly.type
_entity_poly.pdbx_seq_one_letter_code
_entity_poly.pdbx_strand_id
1 'polypeptide(L)'
;MTLIPAARDLALRLGASPARIFGPVTLGQSGSMKLRLDTDGWLPFTANQTLQVTSCAFDWHARFWPFGFLTVVDALAGGEGRMDVTAFGVFPVVRSQSSAALTKGETQRYLAELPYVPDAMLHNPALDWRQIDRNRLAVATGSGTARAEVVFTLDPDGHIGSVRAEDRPRSATPPELPTPWEGEFSDYRLQHGRTVPFSAQVAWVIDGRRSLYWRGTMTDWTVAAAVSAVPTLRPAASRPSKARGHATAQKG
;
A
#
# COMPACT_ATOMS: atom_id res chain seq x y z
N MET A 1 12.57 -13.18 -3.55
CA MET A 1 12.43 -12.66 -4.94
C MET A 1 13.40 -11.51 -5.12
N THR A 2 13.96 -11.31 -6.29
CA THR A 2 14.95 -10.25 -6.52
C THR A 2 14.23 -9.04 -7.11
N LEU A 3 14.38 -7.87 -6.47
CA LEU A 3 13.87 -6.61 -7.00
C LEU A 3 14.53 -6.32 -8.36
N ILE A 4 13.73 -6.14 -9.41
CA ILE A 4 14.24 -5.86 -10.75
C ILE A 4 14.84 -4.45 -10.85
N PRO A 5 15.86 -4.22 -11.72
CA PRO A 5 16.51 -2.90 -11.84
C PRO A 5 15.54 -1.75 -12.07
N ALA A 6 14.59 -1.90 -12.99
CA ALA A 6 13.64 -0.84 -13.34
C ALA A 6 12.75 -0.41 -12.14
N ALA A 7 12.32 -1.35 -11.29
CA ALA A 7 11.54 -1.02 -10.10
C ALA A 7 12.42 -0.34 -9.02
N ARG A 8 13.69 -0.78 -8.89
CA ARG A 8 14.66 -0.14 -8.02
C ARG A 8 14.93 1.30 -8.45
N ASP A 9 15.16 1.52 -9.74
CA ASP A 9 15.45 2.85 -10.29
C ASP A 9 14.26 3.79 -10.09
N LEU A 10 13.03 3.30 -10.29
CA LEU A 10 11.81 4.05 -10.00
C LEU A 10 11.74 4.44 -8.52
N ALA A 11 11.94 3.49 -7.60
CA ALA A 11 11.92 3.76 -6.17
C ALA A 11 12.96 4.82 -5.76
N LEU A 12 14.20 4.70 -6.27
CA LEU A 12 15.26 5.67 -5.99
C LEU A 12 14.96 7.05 -6.56
N ARG A 13 14.37 7.13 -7.75
CA ARG A 13 13.90 8.39 -8.35
C ARG A 13 12.84 9.07 -7.49
N LEU A 14 11.93 8.29 -6.91
CA LEU A 14 10.94 8.78 -5.96
C LEU A 14 11.51 9.05 -4.55
N GLY A 15 12.83 8.90 -4.34
CA GLY A 15 13.52 9.24 -3.12
C GLY A 15 13.52 8.14 -2.04
N ALA A 16 13.14 6.90 -2.38
CA ALA A 16 13.22 5.79 -1.45
C ALA A 16 14.67 5.55 -0.96
N SER A 17 14.83 5.23 0.31
CA SER A 17 16.15 5.00 0.92
C SER A 17 16.56 3.53 0.83
N PRO A 18 17.64 3.19 0.12
CA PRO A 18 18.13 1.81 0.10
C PRO A 18 18.86 1.41 1.40
N ALA A 19 19.29 2.40 2.20
CA ALA A 19 20.12 2.18 3.40
C ALA A 19 19.31 2.10 4.70
N ARG A 20 18.04 2.55 4.70
CA ARG A 20 17.21 2.65 5.90
C ARG A 20 15.80 2.17 5.62
N ILE A 21 15.27 1.35 6.51
CA ILE A 21 13.85 0.97 6.50
C ILE A 21 13.12 1.96 7.40
N PHE A 22 12.23 2.73 6.81
CA PHE A 22 11.39 3.68 7.54
C PHE A 22 10.14 2.99 8.07
N GLY A 23 9.50 3.60 9.06
CA GLY A 23 8.21 3.17 9.56
C GLY A 23 7.08 3.53 8.57
N PRO A 24 5.81 3.39 9.00
CA PRO A 24 4.66 3.67 8.15
C PRO A 24 4.64 5.10 7.63
N VAL A 25 4.03 5.27 6.48
CA VAL A 25 3.63 6.57 5.93
C VAL A 25 2.23 6.89 6.44
N THR A 26 2.04 8.13 6.91
CA THR A 26 0.72 8.68 7.24
C THR A 26 0.45 9.86 6.33
N LEU A 27 -0.77 9.94 5.80
CA LEU A 27 -1.19 11.04 4.94
C LEU A 27 -2.62 11.48 5.25
N GLY A 28 -2.85 12.78 5.14
CA GLY A 28 -4.17 13.41 5.16
C GLY A 28 -4.67 13.61 3.74
N GLN A 29 -5.97 13.50 3.54
CA GLN A 29 -6.61 13.69 2.24
C GLN A 29 -7.88 14.53 2.37
N SER A 30 -8.17 15.31 1.34
CA SER A 30 -9.48 15.91 1.11
C SER A 30 -9.89 15.62 -0.33
N GLY A 31 -11.19 15.46 -0.56
CA GLY A 31 -11.64 15.12 -1.91
C GLY A 31 -13.13 14.97 -2.02
N SER A 32 -13.55 14.30 -3.06
CA SER A 32 -14.95 13.93 -3.26
C SER A 32 -15.10 12.56 -3.90
N MET A 33 -16.18 11.88 -3.55
CA MET A 33 -16.47 10.52 -4.00
C MET A 33 -17.93 10.38 -4.39
N LYS A 34 -18.21 9.61 -5.44
CA LYS A 34 -19.54 9.15 -5.79
C LYS A 34 -19.82 7.84 -5.07
N LEU A 35 -20.87 7.77 -4.28
CA LEU A 35 -21.30 6.51 -3.66
C LEU A 35 -22.01 5.60 -4.65
N ARG A 36 -22.53 6.15 -5.74
CA ARG A 36 -23.18 5.44 -6.83
C ARG A 36 -22.69 6.01 -8.17
N LEU A 37 -22.38 5.14 -9.11
CA LEU A 37 -21.85 5.53 -10.42
C LEU A 37 -22.94 6.11 -11.34
N ASP A 38 -24.18 5.75 -11.10
CA ASP A 38 -25.37 6.14 -11.89
C ASP A 38 -25.95 7.51 -11.47
N THR A 39 -25.27 8.21 -10.56
CA THR A 39 -25.68 9.56 -10.11
C THR A 39 -24.57 10.57 -10.34
N ASP A 40 -24.96 11.86 -10.49
CA ASP A 40 -24.00 12.96 -10.60
C ASP A 40 -23.54 13.52 -9.25
N GLY A 41 -24.08 12.98 -8.15
CA GLY A 41 -23.79 13.45 -6.80
C GLY A 41 -22.37 13.10 -6.33
N TRP A 42 -21.57 14.14 -6.07
CA TRP A 42 -20.26 14.03 -5.42
C TRP A 42 -20.40 14.40 -3.95
N LEU A 43 -19.95 13.51 -3.07
CA LEU A 43 -19.89 13.78 -1.63
C LEU A 43 -18.47 14.16 -1.25
N PRO A 44 -18.25 15.36 -0.71
CA PRO A 44 -16.94 15.74 -0.20
C PRO A 44 -16.58 14.94 1.04
N PHE A 45 -15.28 14.64 1.18
CA PHE A 45 -14.74 13.94 2.34
C PHE A 45 -13.41 14.53 2.81
N THR A 46 -13.06 14.22 4.05
CA THR A 46 -11.70 14.28 4.57
C THR A 46 -11.31 12.89 5.07
N ALA A 47 -10.04 12.52 4.92
CA ALA A 47 -9.57 11.21 5.37
C ALA A 47 -8.15 11.28 5.92
N ASN A 48 -7.84 10.31 6.78
CA ASN A 48 -6.48 9.97 7.20
C ASN A 48 -6.17 8.54 6.75
N GLN A 49 -4.95 8.32 6.33
CA GLN A 49 -4.50 7.01 5.88
C GLN A 49 -3.12 6.68 6.45
N THR A 50 -2.92 5.42 6.78
CA THR A 50 -1.60 4.87 7.11
C THR A 50 -1.27 3.75 6.14
N LEU A 51 -0.05 3.76 5.56
CA LEU A 51 0.45 2.76 4.64
C LEU A 51 1.71 2.12 5.23
N GLN A 52 1.78 0.79 5.24
CA GLN A 52 2.95 0.06 5.73
C GLN A 52 4.03 -0.03 4.66
N VAL A 53 5.30 0.05 5.10
CA VAL A 53 6.48 -0.01 4.22
C VAL A 53 6.92 -1.45 3.94
N THR A 54 6.83 -2.34 4.92
CA THR A 54 7.40 -3.70 4.84
C THR A 54 6.38 -4.81 4.62
N SER A 55 5.11 -4.46 4.52
CA SER A 55 4.01 -5.40 4.29
C SER A 55 2.90 -4.76 3.48
N CYS A 56 2.10 -5.56 2.77
CA CYS A 56 0.90 -5.08 2.09
C CYS A 56 -0.18 -4.85 3.13
N ALA A 57 -0.20 -3.65 3.72
CA ALA A 57 -1.20 -3.27 4.71
C ALA A 57 -1.43 -1.75 4.69
N PHE A 58 -2.66 -1.36 4.89
CA PHE A 58 -3.07 0.03 5.05
C PHE A 58 -4.33 0.14 5.92
N ASP A 59 -4.59 1.34 6.39
CA ASP A 59 -5.80 1.72 7.12
C ASP A 59 -6.22 3.11 6.66
N TRP A 60 -7.43 3.26 6.14
CA TRP A 60 -8.00 4.50 5.61
C TRP A 60 -9.31 4.82 6.30
N HIS A 61 -9.41 5.99 6.92
CA HIS A 61 -10.57 6.48 7.65
C HIS A 61 -11.07 7.76 6.98
N ALA A 62 -12.27 7.73 6.41
CA ALA A 62 -12.89 8.88 5.78
C ALA A 62 -14.16 9.31 6.49
N ARG A 63 -14.39 10.64 6.50
CA ARG A 63 -15.63 11.29 6.96
C ARG A 63 -16.22 12.09 5.82
N PHE A 64 -17.48 11.84 5.53
CA PHE A 64 -18.21 12.47 4.43
C PHE A 64 -19.11 13.61 4.92
N TRP A 65 -19.18 14.67 4.14
CA TRP A 65 -20.03 15.83 4.39
C TRP A 65 -21.33 15.77 3.56
N PRO A 66 -22.41 16.50 3.99
CA PRO A 66 -22.47 17.42 5.11
C PRO A 66 -22.57 16.69 6.46
N PHE A 67 -22.09 17.34 7.52
CA PHE A 67 -22.18 16.92 8.93
C PHE A 67 -21.32 15.73 9.37
N GLY A 68 -20.48 15.13 8.52
CA GLY A 68 -19.64 13.97 8.87
C GLY A 68 -20.45 12.75 9.33
N PHE A 69 -21.71 12.67 8.92
CA PHE A 69 -22.62 11.61 9.38
C PHE A 69 -22.27 10.22 8.82
N LEU A 70 -21.56 10.17 7.70
CA LEU A 70 -21.09 8.92 7.13
C LEU A 70 -19.57 8.79 7.33
N THR A 71 -19.17 7.70 7.97
CA THR A 71 -17.77 7.33 8.15
C THR A 71 -17.50 6.03 7.41
N VAL A 72 -16.40 5.97 6.69
CA VAL A 72 -15.94 4.77 6.00
C VAL A 72 -14.56 4.42 6.54
N VAL A 73 -14.40 3.17 6.93
CA VAL A 73 -13.12 2.54 7.25
C VAL A 73 -12.85 1.50 6.18
N ASP A 74 -11.69 1.61 5.54
CA ASP A 74 -11.23 0.70 4.51
C ASP A 74 -9.80 0.29 4.82
N ALA A 75 -9.54 -1.02 4.91
CA ALA A 75 -8.28 -1.51 5.44
C ALA A 75 -7.86 -2.83 4.80
N LEU A 76 -6.55 -3.05 4.79
CA LEU A 76 -5.91 -4.34 4.52
C LEU A 76 -4.94 -4.63 5.67
N ALA A 77 -5.18 -5.69 6.42
CA ALA A 77 -4.32 -6.07 7.54
C ALA A 77 -4.26 -7.59 7.67
N GLY A 78 -3.07 -8.14 7.91
CA GLY A 78 -2.89 -9.60 8.07
C GLY A 78 -3.28 -10.42 6.84
N GLY A 79 -3.35 -9.80 5.65
CA GLY A 79 -3.80 -10.46 4.42
C GLY A 79 -5.32 -10.50 4.27
N GLU A 80 -6.07 -9.75 5.06
CA GLU A 80 -7.53 -9.67 5.01
C GLU A 80 -7.98 -8.25 4.73
N GLY A 81 -8.87 -8.10 3.73
CA GLY A 81 -9.54 -6.84 3.40
C GLY A 81 -10.74 -6.61 4.31
N ARG A 82 -10.95 -5.36 4.70
CA ARG A 82 -12.08 -4.91 5.52
C ARG A 82 -12.62 -3.61 4.99
N MET A 83 -13.97 -3.50 4.92
CA MET A 83 -14.65 -2.25 4.62
C MET A 83 -15.88 -2.11 5.54
N ASP A 84 -15.90 -1.04 6.34
CA ASP A 84 -17.01 -0.71 7.22
C ASP A 84 -17.54 0.67 6.87
N VAL A 85 -18.86 0.79 6.79
CA VAL A 85 -19.57 2.07 6.61
C VAL A 85 -20.49 2.27 7.80
N THR A 86 -20.34 3.38 8.51
CA THR A 86 -21.19 3.72 9.66
C THR A 86 -21.87 5.08 9.46
N ALA A 87 -23.12 5.16 9.85
CA ALA A 87 -23.85 6.44 9.93
C ALA A 87 -23.86 6.96 11.35
N PHE A 88 -23.71 8.29 11.53
CA PHE A 88 -23.67 8.98 12.84
C PHE A 88 -22.65 8.40 13.82
N GLY A 89 -21.60 7.74 13.32
CA GLY A 89 -20.53 7.16 14.13
C GLY A 89 -20.90 5.90 14.92
N VAL A 90 -22.18 5.48 14.94
CA VAL A 90 -22.69 4.36 15.77
C VAL A 90 -23.57 3.37 15.05
N PHE A 91 -24.24 3.77 13.97
CA PHE A 91 -25.14 2.88 13.23
C PHE A 91 -24.41 2.23 12.04
N PRO A 92 -24.14 0.90 12.08
CA PRO A 92 -23.53 0.22 10.95
C PRO A 92 -24.50 0.22 9.75
N VAL A 93 -24.04 0.77 8.61
CA VAL A 93 -24.76 0.75 7.33
C VAL A 93 -24.31 -0.45 6.49
N VAL A 94 -22.99 -0.68 6.47
CA VAL A 94 -22.36 -1.82 5.81
C VAL A 94 -21.25 -2.34 6.71
N ARG A 95 -21.24 -3.64 6.95
CA ARG A 95 -20.07 -4.38 7.46
C ARG A 95 -19.76 -5.46 6.46
N SER A 96 -18.73 -5.27 5.68
CA SER A 96 -18.27 -6.32 4.78
C SER A 96 -17.49 -7.33 5.59
N GLN A 97 -17.99 -8.56 5.65
CA GLN A 97 -17.17 -9.68 6.09
C GLN A 97 -16.00 -9.84 5.12
N SER A 98 -14.84 -10.19 5.64
CA SER A 98 -13.67 -10.49 4.81
C SER A 98 -14.03 -11.57 3.79
N SER A 99 -13.83 -11.27 2.51
CA SER A 99 -14.00 -12.22 1.40
C SER A 99 -12.74 -12.20 0.53
N ALA A 100 -12.56 -13.25 -0.27
CA ALA A 100 -11.44 -13.30 -1.21
C ALA A 100 -11.46 -12.12 -2.19
N ALA A 101 -12.64 -11.70 -2.65
CA ALA A 101 -12.81 -10.57 -3.53
C ALA A 101 -12.48 -9.23 -2.85
N LEU A 102 -13.01 -8.99 -1.66
CA LEU A 102 -12.68 -7.79 -0.88
C LEU A 102 -11.17 -7.73 -0.63
N THR A 103 -10.57 -8.82 -0.16
CA THR A 103 -9.12 -8.89 0.09
C THR A 103 -8.32 -8.62 -1.19
N LYS A 104 -8.71 -9.20 -2.34
CA LYS A 104 -8.08 -8.92 -3.62
C LYS A 104 -8.19 -7.45 -4.00
N GLY A 105 -9.38 -6.86 -3.88
CA GLY A 105 -9.63 -5.45 -4.16
C GLY A 105 -8.77 -4.52 -3.31
N GLU A 106 -8.67 -4.79 -1.98
CA GLU A 106 -7.86 -3.98 -1.08
C GLU A 106 -6.35 -4.21 -1.29
N THR A 107 -5.95 -5.42 -1.65
CA THR A 107 -4.56 -5.68 -2.05
C THR A 107 -4.19 -4.91 -3.32
N GLN A 108 -5.06 -4.88 -4.34
CA GLN A 108 -4.84 -4.07 -5.54
C GLN A 108 -4.82 -2.58 -5.23
N ARG A 109 -5.61 -2.11 -4.26
CA ARG A 109 -5.55 -0.73 -3.76
C ARG A 109 -4.20 -0.42 -3.13
N TYR A 110 -3.70 -1.26 -2.21
CA TYR A 110 -2.36 -1.07 -1.62
C TYR A 110 -1.27 -1.00 -2.70
N LEU A 111 -1.30 -1.92 -3.67
CA LEU A 111 -0.35 -1.92 -4.78
C LEU A 111 -0.44 -0.63 -5.61
N ALA A 112 -1.65 -0.14 -5.89
CA ALA A 112 -1.88 1.09 -6.63
C ALA A 112 -1.39 2.34 -5.88
N GLU A 113 -1.38 2.31 -4.55
CA GLU A 113 -0.97 3.41 -3.68
C GLU A 113 0.54 3.45 -3.36
N LEU A 114 1.35 2.56 -3.97
CA LEU A 114 2.82 2.58 -3.83
C LEU A 114 3.48 3.92 -4.18
N PRO A 115 2.94 4.78 -5.07
CA PRO A 115 3.47 6.13 -5.27
C PRO A 115 3.51 6.99 -4.00
N TYR A 116 2.62 6.74 -3.04
CA TYR A 116 2.62 7.43 -1.73
C TYR A 116 3.63 6.85 -0.73
N VAL A 117 4.14 5.64 -0.98
CA VAL A 117 5.05 4.93 -0.07
C VAL A 117 6.25 4.35 -0.83
N PRO A 118 7.12 5.21 -1.44
CA PRO A 118 8.21 4.74 -2.30
C PRO A 118 9.17 3.75 -1.63
N ASP A 119 9.40 3.89 -0.33
CA ASP A 119 10.26 2.96 0.42
C ASP A 119 9.73 1.52 0.41
N ALA A 120 8.41 1.31 0.28
CA ALA A 120 7.85 -0.04 0.16
C ALA A 120 8.29 -0.75 -1.12
N MET A 121 8.55 -0.01 -2.21
CA MET A 121 9.04 -0.59 -3.45
C MET A 121 10.39 -1.29 -3.27
N LEU A 122 11.23 -0.83 -2.30
CA LEU A 122 12.53 -1.42 -1.96
C LEU A 122 12.45 -2.46 -0.85
N HIS A 123 11.55 -2.25 0.12
CA HIS A 123 11.62 -2.94 1.41
C HIS A 123 10.45 -3.88 1.70
N ASN A 124 9.43 -3.91 0.84
CA ASN A 124 8.35 -4.88 0.98
C ASN A 124 8.69 -6.17 0.22
N PRO A 125 9.04 -7.27 0.93
CA PRO A 125 9.45 -8.52 0.30
C PRO A 125 8.31 -9.26 -0.41
N ALA A 126 7.04 -8.87 -0.16
CA ALA A 126 5.88 -9.47 -0.80
C ALA A 126 5.64 -8.98 -2.23
N LEU A 127 6.32 -7.90 -2.65
CA LEU A 127 6.14 -7.32 -3.98
C LEU A 127 6.92 -8.10 -5.05
N ASP A 128 6.21 -8.50 -6.09
CA ASP A 128 6.74 -9.18 -7.27
C ASP A 128 6.66 -8.24 -8.48
N TRP A 129 7.82 -7.80 -8.96
CA TRP A 129 7.92 -6.81 -10.01
C TRP A 129 8.25 -7.44 -11.37
N ARG A 130 7.59 -6.97 -12.41
CA ARG A 130 7.86 -7.36 -13.80
C ARG A 130 7.86 -6.12 -14.70
N GLN A 131 8.90 -5.96 -15.47
CA GLN A 131 8.93 -4.93 -16.51
C GLN A 131 8.15 -5.42 -17.73
N ILE A 132 7.18 -4.62 -18.19
CA ILE A 132 6.40 -4.90 -19.39
C ILE A 132 7.11 -4.30 -20.63
N ASP A 133 7.45 -3.01 -20.52
CA ASP A 133 8.23 -2.28 -21.50
C ASP A 133 8.98 -1.12 -20.85
N ARG A 134 9.46 -0.17 -21.66
CA ARG A 134 10.25 0.96 -21.18
C ARG A 134 9.51 1.84 -20.14
N ASN A 135 8.20 2.00 -20.31
CA ASN A 135 7.39 2.92 -19.51
C ASN A 135 6.36 2.20 -18.62
N ARG A 136 6.26 0.87 -18.69
CA ARG A 136 5.28 0.12 -17.93
C ARG A 136 5.92 -0.95 -17.05
N LEU A 137 5.50 -0.95 -15.77
CA LEU A 137 5.91 -1.91 -14.75
C LEU A 137 4.67 -2.55 -14.14
N ALA A 138 4.64 -3.87 -14.08
CA ALA A 138 3.65 -4.59 -13.28
C ALA A 138 4.20 -4.86 -11.89
N VAL A 139 3.36 -4.73 -10.88
CA VAL A 139 3.62 -5.17 -9.51
C VAL A 139 2.48 -6.05 -9.03
N ALA A 140 2.83 -7.15 -8.40
CA ALA A 140 1.88 -8.11 -7.88
C ALA A 140 2.28 -8.62 -6.49
N THR A 141 1.32 -9.23 -5.81
CA THR A 141 1.55 -10.00 -4.58
C THR A 141 0.57 -11.16 -4.49
N GLY A 142 0.86 -12.14 -3.64
CA GLY A 142 0.06 -13.36 -3.53
C GLY A 142 0.33 -14.37 -4.64
N SER A 143 -0.43 -15.46 -4.66
CA SER A 143 -0.30 -16.54 -5.63
C SER A 143 -1.65 -17.16 -5.98
N GLY A 144 -1.73 -17.85 -7.11
CA GLY A 144 -2.95 -18.52 -7.57
C GLY A 144 -4.13 -17.54 -7.71
N THR A 145 -5.29 -17.90 -7.21
CA THR A 145 -6.52 -17.10 -7.25
C THR A 145 -6.46 -15.86 -6.34
N ALA A 146 -5.58 -15.86 -5.34
CA ALA A 146 -5.33 -14.72 -4.45
C ALA A 146 -4.30 -13.72 -5.01
N ARG A 147 -3.74 -13.95 -6.22
CA ARG A 147 -2.82 -13.02 -6.84
C ARG A 147 -3.53 -11.72 -7.20
N ALA A 148 -3.01 -10.62 -6.68
CA ALA A 148 -3.39 -9.27 -7.04
C ALA A 148 -2.26 -8.63 -7.85
N GLU A 149 -2.58 -7.99 -8.96
CA GLU A 149 -1.61 -7.32 -9.84
C GLU A 149 -2.16 -5.96 -10.28
N VAL A 150 -1.28 -4.98 -10.40
CA VAL A 150 -1.54 -3.71 -11.06
C VAL A 150 -0.40 -3.38 -12.01
N VAL A 151 -0.69 -2.56 -13.02
CA VAL A 151 0.29 -2.06 -13.99
C VAL A 151 0.41 -0.57 -13.84
N PHE A 152 1.62 -0.09 -13.60
CA PHE A 152 1.98 1.32 -13.64
C PHE A 152 2.41 1.74 -15.03
N THR A 153 2.01 2.95 -15.43
CA THR A 153 2.54 3.65 -16.58
C THR A 153 3.27 4.91 -16.10
N LEU A 154 4.53 5.05 -16.52
CA LEU A 154 5.33 6.20 -16.15
C LEU A 154 5.02 7.38 -17.09
N ASP A 155 5.01 8.58 -16.50
CA ASP A 155 4.92 9.84 -17.21
C ASP A 155 6.27 10.23 -17.88
N PRO A 156 6.34 11.32 -18.66
CA PRO A 156 7.59 11.78 -19.27
C PRO A 156 8.70 12.13 -18.27
N ASP A 157 8.36 12.52 -17.06
CA ASP A 157 9.32 12.85 -15.99
C ASP A 157 9.80 11.58 -15.25
N GLY A 158 9.20 10.43 -15.61
CA GLY A 158 9.53 9.12 -15.04
C GLY A 158 8.89 8.86 -13.68
N HIS A 159 7.88 9.63 -13.29
CA HIS A 159 7.00 9.32 -12.16
C HIS A 159 5.88 8.37 -12.58
N ILE A 160 5.15 7.83 -11.63
CA ILE A 160 3.97 7.01 -11.94
C ILE A 160 2.82 7.96 -12.32
N GLY A 161 2.49 8.04 -13.62
CA GLY A 161 1.39 8.87 -14.12
C GLY A 161 0.04 8.18 -13.96
N SER A 162 -0.01 6.85 -14.11
CA SER A 162 -1.25 6.09 -13.96
C SER A 162 -1.01 4.67 -13.47
N VAL A 163 -2.08 4.06 -12.98
CA VAL A 163 -2.14 2.67 -12.56
C VAL A 163 -3.41 2.01 -13.11
N ARG A 164 -3.32 0.72 -13.45
CA ARG A 164 -4.45 -0.07 -13.96
C ARG A 164 -4.47 -1.46 -13.32
N ALA A 165 -5.65 -1.89 -12.90
CA ALA A 165 -5.97 -3.27 -12.57
C ALA A 165 -7.03 -3.77 -13.57
N GLU A 166 -6.84 -4.95 -14.14
CA GLU A 166 -7.76 -5.48 -15.16
C GLU A 166 -8.96 -6.20 -14.55
N ASP A 167 -8.83 -6.69 -13.34
CA ASP A 167 -9.76 -7.64 -12.72
C ASP A 167 -10.09 -7.29 -11.26
N ARG A 168 -10.18 -5.98 -10.96
CA ARG A 168 -10.55 -5.54 -9.61
C ARG A 168 -12.01 -5.90 -9.34
N PRO A 169 -12.31 -6.60 -8.23
CA PRO A 169 -13.70 -6.86 -7.84
C PRO A 169 -14.43 -5.54 -7.55
N ARG A 170 -15.54 -5.29 -8.27
CA ARG A 170 -16.33 -4.06 -8.11
C ARG A 170 -17.32 -4.12 -6.96
N SER A 171 -17.65 -5.34 -6.50
CA SER A 171 -18.54 -5.58 -5.38
C SER A 171 -17.87 -6.47 -4.37
N ALA A 172 -18.05 -6.16 -3.09
CA ALA A 172 -17.63 -7.02 -1.99
C ALA A 172 -18.61 -8.20 -1.74
N THR A 173 -19.77 -8.16 -2.39
CA THR A 173 -20.81 -9.19 -2.31
C THR A 173 -21.07 -9.81 -3.68
N PRO A 174 -21.41 -11.11 -3.76
CA PRO A 174 -21.75 -11.77 -5.03
C PRO A 174 -22.91 -11.09 -5.77
N PRO A 175 -22.91 -11.07 -7.11
CA PRO A 175 -21.82 -11.54 -7.95
C PRO A 175 -20.64 -10.57 -7.95
N GLU A 176 -19.46 -11.11 -7.66
CA GLU A 176 -18.19 -10.38 -7.69
C GLU A 176 -17.79 -10.22 -9.17
N LEU A 177 -17.96 -9.02 -9.71
CA LEU A 177 -17.67 -8.74 -11.11
C LEU A 177 -16.24 -8.19 -11.25
N PRO A 178 -15.26 -8.97 -11.76
CA PRO A 178 -13.97 -8.45 -12.14
C PRO A 178 -14.15 -7.33 -13.16
N THR A 179 -13.70 -6.13 -12.84
CA THR A 179 -13.91 -4.95 -13.67
C THR A 179 -12.60 -4.17 -13.77
N PRO A 180 -12.19 -3.73 -14.98
CA PRO A 180 -11.01 -2.88 -15.10
C PRO A 180 -11.17 -1.58 -14.30
N TRP A 181 -10.10 -1.22 -13.60
CA TRP A 181 -10.03 -0.07 -12.72
C TRP A 181 -8.75 0.72 -13.00
N GLU A 182 -8.83 2.04 -12.96
CA GLU A 182 -7.74 2.95 -13.29
C GLU A 182 -7.60 4.02 -12.21
N GLY A 183 -6.33 4.37 -11.92
CA GLY A 183 -5.94 5.53 -11.15
C GLY A 183 -5.00 6.42 -11.93
N GLU A 184 -5.05 7.72 -11.69
CA GLU A 184 -4.13 8.72 -12.23
C GLU A 184 -3.54 9.53 -11.09
N PHE A 185 -2.26 9.89 -11.23
CA PHE A 185 -1.50 10.66 -10.27
C PHE A 185 -0.89 11.88 -10.92
N SER A 186 -0.89 13.00 -10.19
CA SER A 186 -0.30 14.25 -10.65
C SER A 186 0.15 15.11 -9.47
N ASP A 187 0.71 16.28 -9.77
CA ASP A 187 1.17 17.25 -8.77
C ASP A 187 2.19 16.61 -7.80
N TYR A 188 3.24 16.02 -8.37
CA TYR A 188 4.32 15.44 -7.60
C TYR A 188 5.12 16.50 -6.85
N ARG A 189 5.29 16.31 -5.53
CA ARG A 189 6.00 17.25 -4.64
C ARG A 189 7.04 16.52 -3.79
N LEU A 190 8.12 17.22 -3.47
CA LEU A 190 9.13 16.71 -2.53
C LEU A 190 8.65 16.88 -1.08
N GLN A 191 8.53 15.77 -0.36
CA GLN A 191 8.13 15.70 1.05
C GLN A 191 9.11 14.81 1.81
N HIS A 192 9.80 15.36 2.81
CA HIS A 192 10.76 14.62 3.64
C HIS A 192 11.74 13.75 2.82
N GLY A 193 12.18 14.27 1.66
CA GLY A 193 13.10 13.59 0.75
C GLY A 193 12.44 12.53 -0.15
N ARG A 194 11.12 12.44 -0.20
CA ARG A 194 10.34 11.60 -1.14
C ARG A 194 9.54 12.47 -2.08
N THR A 195 9.53 12.09 -3.35
CA THR A 195 8.71 12.71 -4.38
C THR A 195 7.41 11.93 -4.50
N VAL A 196 6.31 12.52 -4.03
CA VAL A 196 5.00 11.87 -3.90
C VAL A 196 3.90 12.69 -4.56
N PRO A 197 2.85 12.05 -5.13
CA PRO A 197 1.76 12.78 -5.80
C PRO A 197 0.85 13.45 -4.78
N PHE A 198 0.42 14.68 -5.06
CA PHE A 198 -0.54 15.41 -4.24
C PHE A 198 -1.96 15.40 -4.81
N SER A 199 -2.14 14.96 -6.04
CA SER A 199 -3.45 14.83 -6.67
C SER A 199 -3.61 13.44 -7.26
N ALA A 200 -4.79 12.83 -7.05
CA ALA A 200 -5.13 11.57 -7.67
C ALA A 200 -6.62 11.49 -7.97
N GLN A 201 -6.95 10.65 -8.95
CA GLN A 201 -8.32 10.28 -9.27
C GLN A 201 -8.41 8.83 -9.69
N VAL A 202 -9.55 8.18 -9.41
CA VAL A 202 -9.78 6.78 -9.77
C VAL A 202 -11.11 6.59 -10.46
N ALA A 203 -11.16 5.63 -11.37
CA ALA A 203 -12.30 5.33 -12.20
C ALA A 203 -12.46 3.82 -12.42
N TRP A 204 -13.69 3.38 -12.58
CA TRP A 204 -14.00 2.09 -13.20
C TRP A 204 -14.06 2.23 -14.70
N VAL A 205 -13.66 1.18 -15.43
CA VAL A 205 -13.88 1.11 -16.89
C VAL A 205 -14.99 0.10 -17.16
N ILE A 206 -16.19 0.61 -17.44
CA ILE A 206 -17.40 -0.20 -17.64
C ILE A 206 -17.82 -0.04 -19.09
N ASP A 207 -17.98 -1.14 -19.80
CA ASP A 207 -18.32 -1.16 -21.23
C ASP A 207 -17.42 -0.23 -22.07
N GLY A 208 -16.12 -0.23 -21.76
CA GLY A 208 -15.12 0.62 -22.42
C GLY A 208 -15.18 2.09 -22.04
N ARG A 209 -16.09 2.49 -21.15
CA ARG A 209 -16.25 3.88 -20.69
C ARG A 209 -15.64 4.07 -19.31
N ARG A 210 -14.86 5.14 -19.17
CA ARG A 210 -14.28 5.54 -17.88
C ARG A 210 -15.32 6.23 -17.02
N SER A 211 -15.59 5.68 -15.84
CA SER A 211 -16.55 6.17 -14.85
C SER A 211 -15.81 6.63 -13.60
N LEU A 212 -15.46 7.92 -13.56
CA LEU A 212 -14.77 8.54 -12.43
C LEU A 212 -15.67 8.54 -11.19
N TYR A 213 -15.14 8.05 -10.05
CA TYR A 213 -15.93 8.00 -8.82
C TYR A 213 -15.22 8.53 -7.58
N TRP A 214 -13.90 8.70 -7.61
CA TRP A 214 -13.11 9.26 -6.52
C TRP A 214 -12.06 10.23 -7.07
N ARG A 215 -11.91 11.35 -6.41
CA ARG A 215 -10.82 12.31 -6.64
C ARG A 215 -10.41 12.90 -5.32
N GLY A 216 -9.11 13.07 -5.12
CA GLY A 216 -8.56 13.58 -3.86
C GLY A 216 -7.28 14.35 -4.04
N THR A 217 -7.04 15.22 -3.07
CA THR A 217 -5.80 15.95 -2.91
C THR A 217 -5.21 15.59 -1.55
N MET A 218 -3.92 15.35 -1.51
CA MET A 218 -3.20 15.11 -0.27
C MET A 218 -3.00 16.45 0.46
N THR A 219 -3.35 16.49 1.74
CA THR A 219 -3.25 17.68 2.59
C THR A 219 -2.02 17.65 3.48
N ASP A 220 -1.56 16.45 3.83
CA ASP A 220 -0.40 16.19 4.66
C ASP A 220 0.25 14.86 4.28
N TRP A 221 1.57 14.74 4.45
CA TRP A 221 2.32 13.51 4.21
C TRP A 221 3.51 13.44 5.16
N THR A 222 3.62 12.35 5.90
CA THR A 222 4.73 12.11 6.82
C THR A 222 5.17 10.65 6.76
N VAL A 223 6.44 10.40 7.06
CA VAL A 223 7.00 9.06 7.20
C VAL A 223 7.57 8.91 8.60
N ALA A 224 7.21 7.85 9.29
CA ALA A 224 7.75 7.57 10.61
C ALA A 224 9.27 7.28 10.55
N ALA A 225 9.97 7.60 11.63
CA ALA A 225 11.42 7.44 11.72
C ALA A 225 11.87 6.03 11.32
N ALA A 226 13.10 5.93 10.80
CA ALA A 226 13.68 4.64 10.44
C ALA A 226 13.72 3.72 11.67
N VAL A 227 13.31 2.47 11.46
CA VAL A 227 13.45 1.43 12.47
C VAL A 227 14.95 1.13 12.61
N SER A 228 15.53 1.40 13.79
CA SER A 228 16.90 0.97 14.07
C SER A 228 16.96 -0.54 13.95
N ALA A 229 17.85 -1.06 13.12
CA ALA A 229 18.11 -2.49 13.11
C ALA A 229 18.46 -2.91 14.54
N VAL A 230 17.67 -3.80 15.13
CA VAL A 230 17.99 -4.38 16.43
C VAL A 230 19.40 -4.99 16.29
N PRO A 231 20.39 -4.58 17.10
CA PRO A 231 21.71 -5.18 17.04
C PRO A 231 21.53 -6.69 17.25
N THR A 232 21.85 -7.51 16.24
CA THR A 232 21.97 -8.95 16.43
C THR A 232 22.97 -9.17 17.55
N LEU A 233 22.49 -9.61 18.70
CA LEU A 233 23.34 -10.05 19.81
C LEU A 233 24.29 -11.11 19.22
N ARG A 234 25.56 -10.72 19.07
CA ARG A 234 26.62 -11.68 18.75
C ARG A 234 26.57 -12.75 19.85
N PRO A 235 26.48 -14.02 19.47
CA PRO A 235 26.58 -15.08 20.48
C PRO A 235 27.86 -14.89 21.25
N ALA A 236 27.76 -14.85 22.57
CA ALA A 236 28.89 -14.71 23.46
C ALA A 236 29.92 -15.81 23.15
N ALA A 237 31.12 -15.40 22.81
CA ALA A 237 32.23 -16.32 22.60
C ALA A 237 32.38 -17.21 23.83
N SER A 238 32.20 -18.50 23.68
CA SER A 238 32.41 -19.49 24.73
C SER A 238 33.86 -19.41 25.23
N ARG A 239 34.02 -19.07 26.49
CA ARG A 239 35.33 -19.11 27.16
C ARG A 239 35.89 -20.54 27.12
N PRO A 240 37.15 -20.76 26.75
CA PRO A 240 37.76 -22.08 26.82
C PRO A 240 37.86 -22.52 28.28
N SER A 241 37.32 -23.69 28.58
CA SER A 241 37.42 -24.38 29.87
C SER A 241 38.89 -24.68 30.15
N LYS A 242 39.43 -24.12 31.25
CA LYS A 242 40.75 -24.53 31.80
C LYS A 242 40.64 -25.97 32.31
N ALA A 243 41.28 -26.92 31.60
CA ALA A 243 41.52 -28.27 32.08
C ALA A 243 42.43 -28.20 33.32
N ARG A 244 41.95 -28.66 34.46
CA ARG A 244 42.76 -28.92 35.66
C ARG A 244 43.53 -30.22 35.43
N GLY A 245 44.86 -30.09 35.30
CA GLY A 245 45.74 -31.21 35.34
C GLY A 245 45.78 -31.81 36.74
N HIS A 246 45.43 -33.08 36.87
CA HIS A 246 45.70 -33.89 38.06
C HIS A 246 47.15 -34.34 38.01
N ALA A 247 47.93 -33.81 38.97
CA ALA A 247 49.25 -34.38 39.27
C ALA A 247 49.05 -35.58 40.20
N THR A 248 49.36 -36.75 39.71
CA THR A 248 49.49 -37.99 40.52
C THR A 248 50.89 -38.03 41.11
N ALA A 249 50.94 -37.90 42.43
CA ALA A 249 52.15 -38.19 43.20
C ALA A 249 52.29 -39.68 43.39
N GLN A 250 53.37 -40.25 42.91
CA GLN A 250 53.77 -41.64 43.18
C GLN A 250 54.82 -41.63 44.27
N LYS A 251 54.53 -42.24 45.43
CA LYS A 251 55.50 -42.61 46.46
C LYS A 251 55.86 -44.05 46.19
N GLY A 252 57.17 -44.34 46.29
CA GLY A 252 57.79 -45.61 46.34
C GLY A 252 59.24 -45.46 46.59
#